data_50bbe9224d5802a9d2972eedc487e27e
#
_entry.id   50bbe9224d5802a9d2972eedc487e27e
#
_cell.length_a   1.000
_cell.length_b   1.000
_cell.length_c   1.000
_cell.angle_alpha   90.00
_cell.angle_beta   90.00
_cell.angle_gamma   90.00
#
_symmetry.space_group_name_H-M   'P 1'
#
loop_
_entity.id
_entity.type
_entity.pdbx_description
1 polymer ?
#
loop_
_entity_poly.entity_id
_entity_poly.type
_entity_poly.pdbx_seq_one_letter_code
_entity_poly.pdbx_strand_id
1 'polypeptide(L)'
;MLIDTHAHFYTDRTPRADWQERNASRLRAGERVGITIHVASILGSWGLTSPTYFPSAADLEYANEQMRALQRAHPHRIRGYVAVNPNYTRHAVREIERGVAGGMIGVKLAASRRSDDPLLDPIARAAAEHGLPVLHHIWQHRRRDFPGQEASDAVELCALAHRHPGVRFILAHLGGGGDWLHSLHAVRDVPNVYVDLSGSGVDGGMLEACLAAVGVERLLWGCDLTIDTGWAKLRYLATLLSADELHRVQWKNAAAIFPRNAFPPC
;
A
#
# COMPACT_ATOMS: atom_id res chain seq x y z
N MET A 1 -7.71 -10.26 -15.10
CA MET A 1 -7.95 -9.56 -13.79
C MET A 1 -7.02 -8.36 -13.70
N LEU A 2 -7.45 -7.25 -13.07
CA LEU A 2 -6.61 -6.11 -12.74
C LEU A 2 -6.79 -5.79 -11.25
N ILE A 3 -5.71 -5.87 -10.47
CA ILE A 3 -5.71 -5.62 -9.03
C ILE A 3 -4.99 -4.29 -8.77
N ASP A 4 -5.72 -3.34 -8.20
CA ASP A 4 -5.15 -2.11 -7.64
C ASP A 4 -4.65 -2.45 -6.23
N THR A 5 -3.34 -2.65 -6.08
CA THR A 5 -2.75 -3.06 -4.79
C THR A 5 -2.60 -1.92 -3.78
N HIS A 6 -2.94 -0.69 -4.17
CA HIS A 6 -2.82 0.48 -3.31
C HIS A 6 -3.96 1.46 -3.58
N ALA A 7 -4.98 1.41 -2.76
CA ALA A 7 -6.13 2.28 -2.82
C ALA A 7 -6.43 2.93 -1.48
N HIS A 8 -7.15 4.04 -1.52
CA HIS A 8 -7.66 4.71 -0.33
C HIS A 8 -9.14 5.05 -0.46
N PHE A 9 -9.83 4.96 0.67
CA PHE A 9 -11.21 5.41 0.84
C PHE A 9 -11.31 6.38 2.02
N TYR A 10 -12.44 7.06 2.10
CA TYR A 10 -12.73 8.08 3.11
C TYR A 10 -13.90 7.64 4.00
N THR A 11 -14.07 8.32 5.13
CA THR A 11 -15.17 8.13 6.07
C THR A 11 -15.82 9.47 6.41
N ASP A 12 -16.87 9.46 7.19
CA ASP A 12 -17.50 10.64 7.79
C ASP A 12 -16.57 11.40 8.76
N ARG A 13 -15.49 10.76 9.24
CA ARG A 13 -14.44 11.40 10.05
C ARG A 13 -13.27 11.94 9.22
N THR A 14 -13.51 12.28 7.97
CA THR A 14 -12.49 12.92 7.12
C THR A 14 -12.88 14.38 6.88
N PRO A 15 -11.92 15.29 6.62
CA PRO A 15 -12.23 16.70 6.34
C PRO A 15 -12.81 16.89 4.93
N ARG A 16 -13.75 16.02 4.53
CA ARG A 16 -14.37 16.01 3.21
C ARG A 16 -15.87 15.74 3.34
N ALA A 17 -16.68 16.77 3.16
CA ALA A 17 -18.14 16.61 3.17
C ALA A 17 -18.66 15.70 2.04
N ASP A 18 -17.89 15.56 0.94
CA ASP A 18 -18.22 14.77 -0.25
C ASP A 18 -17.63 13.34 -0.21
N TRP A 19 -17.24 12.84 0.95
CA TRP A 19 -16.51 11.56 1.09
C TRP A 19 -17.24 10.35 0.45
N GLN A 20 -18.56 10.29 0.59
CA GLN A 20 -19.35 9.20 -0.01
C GLN A 20 -19.30 9.23 -1.54
N GLU A 21 -19.45 10.42 -2.12
CA GLU A 21 -19.36 10.59 -3.58
C GLU A 21 -17.94 10.31 -4.08
N ARG A 22 -16.92 10.68 -3.33
CA ARG A 22 -15.53 10.33 -3.66
C ARG A 22 -15.30 8.82 -3.69
N ASN A 23 -15.81 8.11 -2.69
CA ASN A 23 -15.73 6.65 -2.64
C ASN A 23 -16.49 6.02 -3.82
N ALA A 24 -17.72 6.47 -4.09
CA ALA A 24 -18.51 5.99 -5.22
C ALA A 24 -17.84 6.30 -6.57
N SER A 25 -17.32 7.52 -6.72
CA SER A 25 -16.60 7.96 -7.92
C SER A 25 -15.34 7.09 -8.19
N ARG A 26 -14.58 6.76 -7.13
CA ARG A 26 -13.45 5.84 -7.26
C ARG A 26 -13.86 4.48 -7.81
N LEU A 27 -14.94 3.90 -7.28
CA LEU A 27 -15.43 2.60 -7.76
C LEU A 27 -15.89 2.66 -9.22
N ARG A 28 -16.61 3.71 -9.61
CA ARG A 28 -17.02 3.91 -11.02
C ARG A 28 -15.84 4.12 -11.96
N ALA A 29 -14.85 4.93 -11.54
CA ALA A 29 -13.65 5.16 -12.34
C ALA A 29 -12.82 3.87 -12.46
N GLY A 30 -12.66 3.12 -11.37
CA GLY A 30 -11.98 1.82 -11.37
C GLY A 30 -12.63 0.83 -12.34
N GLU A 31 -13.96 0.75 -12.35
CA GLU A 31 -14.70 -0.09 -13.28
C GLU A 31 -14.44 0.29 -14.74
N ARG A 32 -14.43 1.58 -15.06
CA ARG A 32 -14.15 2.07 -16.42
C ARG A 32 -12.77 1.70 -16.93
N VAL A 33 -11.77 1.63 -16.07
CA VAL A 33 -10.39 1.25 -16.43
C VAL A 33 -10.10 -0.24 -16.23
N GLY A 34 -11.12 -1.03 -15.83
CA GLY A 34 -11.04 -2.48 -15.72
C GLY A 34 -10.49 -3.00 -14.39
N ILE A 35 -10.43 -2.18 -13.34
CA ILE A 35 -10.02 -2.64 -11.99
C ILE A 35 -11.06 -3.63 -11.47
N THR A 36 -10.61 -4.85 -11.22
CA THR A 36 -11.44 -5.92 -10.66
C THR A 36 -11.52 -5.78 -9.14
N ILE A 37 -10.38 -5.54 -8.49
CA ILE A 37 -10.27 -5.45 -7.02
C ILE A 37 -9.38 -4.27 -6.65
N HIS A 38 -9.83 -3.48 -5.67
CA HIS A 38 -9.04 -2.50 -4.94
C HIS A 38 -8.61 -3.10 -3.61
N VAL A 39 -7.29 -3.18 -3.36
CA VAL A 39 -6.77 -3.45 -2.03
C VAL A 39 -6.52 -2.11 -1.36
N ALA A 40 -7.32 -1.81 -0.34
CA ALA A 40 -7.47 -0.45 0.15
C ALA A 40 -7.23 -0.29 1.65
N SER A 41 -6.89 0.93 2.06
CA SER A 41 -6.83 1.35 3.45
C SER A 41 -7.55 2.67 3.67
N ILE A 42 -7.94 2.91 4.92
CA ILE A 42 -8.39 4.21 5.42
C ILE A 42 -7.36 4.67 6.45
N LEU A 43 -6.78 5.85 6.24
CA LEU A 43 -5.69 6.37 7.08
C LEU A 43 -6.23 7.24 8.23
N GLY A 44 -6.90 6.63 9.19
CA GLY A 44 -7.47 7.32 10.33
C GLY A 44 -8.47 8.40 9.93
N SER A 45 -8.35 9.59 10.53
CA SER A 45 -9.24 10.74 10.28
C SER A 45 -8.78 11.64 9.12
N TRP A 46 -7.74 11.27 8.38
CA TRP A 46 -7.19 12.08 7.29
C TRP A 46 -6.87 13.53 7.70
N GLY A 47 -6.35 13.72 8.89
CA GLY A 47 -5.93 15.02 9.39
C GLY A 47 -6.98 15.80 10.19
N LEU A 48 -8.20 15.26 10.37
CA LEU A 48 -9.26 15.96 11.09
C LEU A 48 -9.02 16.00 12.61
N THR A 49 -8.73 14.83 13.22
CA THR A 49 -8.54 14.69 14.68
C THR A 49 -7.12 14.30 15.08
N SER A 50 -6.35 13.76 14.13
CA SER A 50 -4.92 13.49 14.26
C SER A 50 -4.24 13.66 12.90
N PRO A 51 -2.92 13.95 12.85
CA PRO A 51 -2.23 14.12 11.57
C PRO A 51 -2.39 12.88 10.68
N THR A 52 -2.56 13.08 9.37
CA THR A 52 -2.78 11.99 8.40
C THR A 52 -1.72 10.89 8.50
N TYR A 53 -0.47 11.28 8.66
CA TYR A 53 0.66 10.34 8.76
C TYR A 53 1.03 9.96 10.20
N PHE A 54 0.26 10.44 11.18
CA PHE A 54 0.38 10.05 12.59
C PHE A 54 -1.00 9.87 13.21
N PRO A 55 -1.82 8.96 12.67
CA PRO A 55 -3.17 8.76 13.19
C PRO A 55 -3.12 8.21 14.62
N SER A 56 -4.05 8.67 15.46
CA SER A 56 -4.21 8.15 16.81
C SER A 56 -4.71 6.69 16.79
N ALA A 57 -4.53 5.98 17.91
CA ALA A 57 -5.07 4.63 18.06
C ALA A 57 -6.59 4.58 17.86
N ALA A 58 -7.32 5.55 18.39
CA ALA A 58 -8.78 5.63 18.25
C ALA A 58 -9.22 5.90 16.81
N ASP A 59 -8.50 6.77 16.09
CA ASP A 59 -8.78 7.04 14.68
C ASP A 59 -8.53 5.82 13.81
N LEU A 60 -7.48 5.03 14.10
CA LEU A 60 -7.18 3.79 13.38
C LEU A 60 -8.20 2.70 13.68
N GLU A 61 -8.61 2.52 14.93
CA GLU A 61 -9.64 1.56 15.29
C GLU A 61 -10.93 1.82 14.53
N TYR A 62 -11.36 3.09 14.49
CA TYR A 62 -12.52 3.50 13.73
C TYR A 62 -12.33 3.27 12.22
N ALA A 63 -11.21 3.72 11.65
CA ALA A 63 -10.92 3.59 10.24
C ALA A 63 -10.86 2.13 9.77
N ASN A 64 -10.26 1.25 10.57
CA ASN A 64 -10.20 -0.18 10.28
C ASN A 64 -11.59 -0.84 10.35
N GLU A 65 -12.46 -0.42 11.29
CA GLU A 65 -13.85 -0.90 11.32
C GLU A 65 -14.62 -0.44 10.07
N GLN A 66 -14.48 0.81 9.66
CA GLN A 66 -15.09 1.31 8.42
C GLN A 66 -14.55 0.58 7.19
N MET A 67 -13.25 0.25 7.18
CA MET A 67 -12.66 -0.53 6.08
C MET A 67 -13.25 -1.95 6.01
N ARG A 68 -13.44 -2.62 7.15
CA ARG A 68 -14.14 -3.92 7.23
C ARG A 68 -15.59 -3.81 6.74
N ALA A 69 -16.30 -2.75 7.14
CA ALA A 69 -17.67 -2.52 6.68
C ALA A 69 -17.73 -2.30 5.16
N LEU A 70 -16.81 -1.51 4.62
CA LEU A 70 -16.72 -1.26 3.18
C LEU A 70 -16.39 -2.54 2.38
N GLN A 71 -15.49 -3.37 2.88
CA GLN A 71 -15.17 -4.68 2.31
C GLN A 71 -16.40 -5.60 2.29
N ARG A 72 -17.17 -5.64 3.39
CA ARG A 72 -18.42 -6.43 3.46
C ARG A 72 -19.49 -5.90 2.48
N ALA A 73 -19.57 -4.60 2.31
CA ALA A 73 -20.51 -3.99 1.36
C ALA A 73 -20.14 -4.24 -0.12
N HIS A 74 -18.83 -4.45 -0.39
CA HIS A 74 -18.31 -4.68 -1.73
C HIS A 74 -17.39 -5.91 -1.81
N PRO A 75 -17.88 -7.13 -1.47
CA PRO A 75 -17.04 -8.32 -1.27
C PRO A 75 -16.33 -8.82 -2.53
N HIS A 76 -16.78 -8.41 -3.71
CA HIS A 76 -16.16 -8.77 -5.00
C HIS A 76 -15.25 -7.68 -5.56
N ARG A 77 -15.16 -6.51 -4.91
CA ARG A 77 -14.44 -5.34 -5.43
C ARG A 77 -13.40 -4.76 -4.49
N ILE A 78 -13.52 -5.02 -3.20
CA ILE A 78 -12.66 -4.39 -2.18
C ILE A 78 -12.05 -5.46 -1.27
N ARG A 79 -10.76 -5.28 -0.97
CA ARG A 79 -10.03 -5.96 0.11
C ARG A 79 -9.38 -4.91 0.99
N GLY A 80 -9.33 -5.17 2.29
CA GLY A 80 -8.79 -4.23 3.27
C GLY A 80 -7.35 -4.51 3.65
N TYR A 81 -6.57 -3.43 3.79
CA TYR A 81 -5.39 -3.39 4.63
C TYR A 81 -5.76 -2.90 6.03
N VAL A 82 -5.15 -3.48 7.04
CA VAL A 82 -5.18 -2.96 8.42
C VAL A 82 -4.20 -1.79 8.50
N ALA A 83 -4.70 -0.59 8.69
CA ALA A 83 -3.86 0.58 8.93
C ALA A 83 -3.39 0.61 10.39
N VAL A 84 -2.09 0.79 10.61
CA VAL A 84 -1.50 0.78 11.95
C VAL A 84 -0.48 1.90 12.12
N ASN A 85 -0.30 2.34 13.38
CA ASN A 85 0.75 3.27 13.79
C ASN A 85 1.73 2.55 14.73
N PRO A 86 3.00 2.37 14.33
CA PRO A 86 4.00 1.66 15.13
C PRO A 86 4.26 2.26 16.51
N ASN A 87 3.98 3.55 16.70
CA ASN A 87 4.12 4.20 18.01
C ASN A 87 3.13 3.66 19.06
N TYR A 88 2.09 2.97 18.61
CA TYR A 88 1.11 2.27 19.46
C TYR A 88 1.22 0.75 19.24
N THR A 89 2.40 0.18 19.37
CA THR A 89 2.74 -1.20 18.97
C THR A 89 1.74 -2.26 19.45
N ARG A 90 1.38 -2.24 20.77
CA ARG A 90 0.40 -3.20 21.31
C ARG A 90 -1.00 -3.06 20.70
N HIS A 91 -1.39 -1.82 20.38
CA HIS A 91 -2.64 -1.56 19.67
C HIS A 91 -2.55 -2.05 18.22
N ALA A 92 -1.43 -1.77 17.55
CA ALA A 92 -1.19 -2.19 16.17
C ALA A 92 -1.31 -3.72 15.99
N VAL A 93 -0.68 -4.51 16.87
CA VAL A 93 -0.77 -5.97 16.83
C VAL A 93 -2.22 -6.46 17.03
N ARG A 94 -2.93 -5.93 18.04
CA ARG A 94 -4.36 -6.28 18.23
C ARG A 94 -5.23 -5.90 17.02
N GLU A 95 -4.98 -4.77 16.38
CA GLU A 95 -5.72 -4.38 15.18
C GLU A 95 -5.41 -5.31 14.00
N ILE A 96 -4.18 -5.80 13.85
CA ILE A 96 -3.84 -6.81 12.83
C ILE A 96 -4.67 -8.08 13.08
N GLU A 97 -4.69 -8.61 14.30
CA GLU A 97 -5.49 -9.79 14.65
C GLU A 97 -6.99 -9.59 14.36
N ARG A 98 -7.55 -8.43 14.77
CA ARG A 98 -8.95 -8.07 14.48
C ARG A 98 -9.22 -7.95 12.98
N GLY A 99 -8.27 -7.38 12.25
CA GLY A 99 -8.36 -7.22 10.80
C GLY A 99 -8.36 -8.56 10.08
N VAL A 100 -7.46 -9.47 10.45
CA VAL A 100 -7.40 -10.84 9.92
C VAL A 100 -8.69 -11.60 10.19
N ALA A 101 -9.20 -11.54 11.42
CA ALA A 101 -10.50 -12.14 11.77
C ALA A 101 -11.66 -11.54 10.95
N GLY A 102 -11.54 -10.28 10.51
CA GLY A 102 -12.47 -9.60 9.60
C GLY A 102 -12.19 -9.78 8.12
N GLY A 103 -11.21 -10.64 7.73
CA GLY A 103 -10.87 -10.94 6.35
C GLY A 103 -10.02 -9.88 5.64
N MET A 104 -9.34 -9.00 6.37
CA MET A 104 -8.36 -8.08 5.79
C MET A 104 -7.08 -8.83 5.41
N ILE A 105 -6.41 -8.40 4.35
CA ILE A 105 -5.40 -9.20 3.66
C ILE A 105 -3.98 -8.62 3.67
N GLY A 106 -3.75 -7.54 4.36
CA GLY A 106 -2.43 -6.92 4.47
C GLY A 106 -2.38 -5.85 5.55
N VAL A 107 -1.21 -5.31 5.81
CA VAL A 107 -0.95 -4.25 6.79
C VAL A 107 -0.51 -2.98 6.07
N LYS A 108 -1.03 -1.80 6.45
CA LYS A 108 -0.62 -0.49 5.93
C LYS A 108 0.10 0.32 6.99
N LEU A 109 1.31 0.76 6.66
CA LEU A 109 2.08 1.74 7.42
C LEU A 109 2.00 3.10 6.74
N ALA A 110 1.69 4.15 7.50
CA ALA A 110 1.50 5.51 7.00
C ALA A 110 2.70 6.43 7.23
N ALA A 111 3.92 5.88 7.37
CA ALA A 111 5.14 6.62 7.68
C ALA A 111 5.08 7.41 9.02
N SER A 112 4.35 6.91 9.99
CA SER A 112 4.27 7.47 11.35
C SER A 112 5.58 7.28 12.16
N ARG A 113 6.45 6.40 11.68
CA ARG A 113 7.74 6.05 12.25
C ARG A 113 8.68 5.61 11.12
N ARG A 114 9.98 5.79 11.29
CA ARG A 114 10.97 5.21 10.37
C ARG A 114 10.80 3.69 10.33
N SER A 115 10.85 3.12 9.15
CA SER A 115 10.61 1.68 8.99
C SER A 115 11.74 0.80 9.54
N ASP A 116 12.94 1.34 9.75
CA ASP A 116 14.05 0.64 10.42
C ASP A 116 13.96 0.62 11.96
N ASP A 117 13.01 1.37 12.55
CA ASP A 117 12.84 1.42 14.01
C ASP A 117 12.38 0.06 14.57
N PRO A 118 12.96 -0.41 15.71
CA PRO A 118 12.58 -1.68 16.33
C PRO A 118 11.10 -1.79 16.75
N LEU A 119 10.38 -0.68 16.89
CA LEU A 119 8.93 -0.70 17.13
C LEU A 119 8.13 -1.35 16.01
N LEU A 120 8.71 -1.50 14.81
CA LEU A 120 8.08 -2.20 13.71
C LEU A 120 8.26 -3.72 13.78
N ASP A 121 9.23 -4.23 14.54
CA ASP A 121 9.48 -5.68 14.60
C ASP A 121 8.29 -6.51 15.10
N PRO A 122 7.52 -6.11 16.15
CA PRO A 122 6.30 -6.82 16.52
C PRO A 122 5.22 -6.82 15.44
N ILE A 123 5.11 -5.72 14.67
CA ILE A 123 4.15 -5.60 13.57
C ILE A 123 4.54 -6.54 12.43
N ALA A 124 5.84 -6.57 12.07
CA ALA A 124 6.36 -7.47 11.05
C ALA A 124 6.18 -8.95 11.45
N ARG A 125 6.39 -9.30 12.74
CA ARG A 125 6.11 -10.66 13.24
C ARG A 125 4.63 -11.02 13.12
N ALA A 126 3.73 -10.15 13.57
CA ALA A 126 2.29 -10.39 13.43
C ALA A 126 1.88 -10.54 11.96
N ALA A 127 2.44 -9.73 11.06
CA ALA A 127 2.22 -9.88 9.62
C ALA A 127 2.72 -11.23 9.10
N ALA A 128 3.90 -11.69 9.53
CA ALA A 128 4.45 -12.99 9.16
C ALA A 128 3.57 -14.16 9.62
N GLU A 129 3.11 -14.13 10.87
CA GLU A 129 2.24 -15.17 11.46
C GLU A 129 0.96 -15.39 10.65
N HIS A 130 0.44 -14.33 10.03
CA HIS A 130 -0.76 -14.37 9.21
C HIS A 130 -0.50 -14.37 7.69
N GLY A 131 0.77 -14.40 7.27
CA GLY A 131 1.13 -14.37 5.84
C GLY A 131 0.72 -13.08 5.12
N LEU A 132 0.67 -11.95 5.83
CA LEU A 132 0.24 -10.66 5.31
C LEU A 132 1.41 -9.88 4.72
N PRO A 133 1.27 -9.27 3.54
CA PRO A 133 2.22 -8.27 3.08
C PRO A 133 2.07 -6.96 3.88
N VAL A 134 3.18 -6.21 3.96
CA VAL A 134 3.22 -4.90 4.63
C VAL A 134 3.48 -3.82 3.61
N LEU A 135 2.50 -2.96 3.35
CA LEU A 135 2.60 -1.80 2.48
C LEU A 135 3.09 -0.60 3.28
N HIS A 136 4.29 -0.10 2.93
CA HIS A 136 4.92 1.06 3.57
C HIS A 136 4.79 2.30 2.68
N HIS A 137 4.21 3.37 3.23
CA HIS A 137 4.19 4.68 2.58
C HIS A 137 5.58 5.31 2.64
N ILE A 138 6.12 5.73 1.48
CA ILE A 138 7.40 6.45 1.43
C ILE A 138 7.24 7.87 1.99
N TRP A 139 8.20 8.26 2.81
CA TRP A 139 8.35 9.61 3.31
C TRP A 139 9.79 10.07 3.14
N GLN A 140 10.13 10.55 1.95
CA GLN A 140 11.46 11.06 1.64
C GLN A 140 11.58 12.57 1.97
N HIS A 141 12.12 13.36 1.11
CA HIS A 141 12.46 14.77 1.25
C HIS A 141 11.25 15.71 1.40
N ARG A 142 10.24 15.32 2.18
CA ARG A 142 8.99 16.08 2.33
C ARG A 142 9.00 16.97 3.57
N ARG A 143 8.11 17.97 3.56
CA ARG A 143 7.83 18.78 4.75
C ARG A 143 7.36 17.88 5.88
N ARG A 144 7.85 18.14 7.09
CA ARG A 144 7.37 17.48 8.30
C ARG A 144 5.99 17.99 8.67
N ASP A 145 5.05 17.08 8.87
CA ASP A 145 3.68 17.39 9.28
C ASP A 145 3.48 17.32 10.79
N PHE A 146 4.42 16.69 11.50
CA PHE A 146 4.40 16.57 12.96
C PHE A 146 5.82 16.49 13.54
N PRO A 147 6.00 16.84 14.84
CA PRO A 147 7.29 16.75 15.51
C PRO A 147 7.84 15.31 15.51
N GLY A 148 9.12 15.15 15.24
CA GLY A 148 9.79 13.84 15.21
C GLY A 148 9.53 13.02 13.96
N GLN A 149 8.80 13.53 12.97
CA GLN A 149 8.71 12.87 11.67
C GLN A 149 10.05 12.89 10.97
N GLU A 150 10.51 11.72 10.56
CA GLU A 150 11.78 11.54 9.88
C GLU A 150 11.55 10.94 8.49
N ALA A 151 12.55 11.09 7.60
CA ALA A 151 12.53 10.41 6.32
C ALA A 151 12.48 8.89 6.55
N SER A 152 11.65 8.21 5.77
CA SER A 152 11.54 6.75 5.77
C SER A 152 11.21 6.31 4.36
N ASP A 153 12.16 5.68 3.71
CA ASP A 153 12.04 5.26 2.32
C ASP A 153 12.51 3.81 2.11
N ALA A 154 13.04 3.54 0.94
CA ALA A 154 13.50 2.22 0.58
C ALA A 154 14.66 1.71 1.46
N VAL A 155 15.57 2.57 1.91
CA VAL A 155 16.74 2.18 2.72
C VAL A 155 16.28 1.63 4.07
N GLU A 156 15.43 2.37 4.76
CA GLU A 156 14.88 1.97 6.05
C GLU A 156 13.96 0.75 5.92
N LEU A 157 13.18 0.67 4.83
CA LEU A 157 12.34 -0.49 4.57
C LEU A 157 13.17 -1.75 4.30
N CYS A 158 14.28 -1.63 3.56
CA CYS A 158 15.19 -2.74 3.34
C CYS A 158 15.86 -3.22 4.62
N ALA A 159 16.20 -2.31 5.55
CA ALA A 159 16.70 -2.69 6.86
C ALA A 159 15.68 -3.51 7.67
N LEU A 160 14.41 -3.15 7.64
CA LEU A 160 13.32 -3.95 8.22
C LEU A 160 13.17 -5.30 7.50
N ALA A 161 13.22 -5.30 6.17
CA ALA A 161 13.06 -6.49 5.35
C ALA A 161 14.16 -7.53 5.59
N HIS A 162 15.39 -7.09 5.81
CA HIS A 162 16.50 -7.98 6.21
C HIS A 162 16.27 -8.62 7.57
N ARG A 163 15.69 -7.89 8.55
CA ARG A 163 15.36 -8.46 9.87
C ARG A 163 14.19 -9.45 9.81
N HIS A 164 13.32 -9.33 8.79
CA HIS A 164 12.12 -10.14 8.64
C HIS A 164 12.00 -10.78 7.24
N PRO A 165 12.90 -11.71 6.88
CA PRO A 165 12.97 -12.27 5.52
C PRO A 165 11.72 -13.07 5.13
N GLY A 166 10.92 -13.51 6.10
CA GLY A 166 9.63 -14.19 5.85
C GLY A 166 8.46 -13.29 5.52
N VAL A 167 8.62 -11.96 5.65
CA VAL A 167 7.59 -10.97 5.34
C VAL A 167 7.79 -10.40 3.95
N ARG A 168 6.74 -10.20 3.20
CA ARG A 168 6.75 -9.47 1.94
C ARG A 168 6.42 -8.01 2.22
N PHE A 169 7.35 -7.13 1.88
CA PHE A 169 7.18 -5.70 2.02
C PHE A 169 6.85 -5.07 0.67
N ILE A 170 6.02 -4.04 0.68
CA ILE A 170 5.66 -3.27 -0.51
C ILE A 170 6.11 -1.83 -0.29
N LEU A 171 7.07 -1.39 -1.10
CA LEU A 171 7.51 0.00 -1.15
C LEU A 171 6.51 0.79 -2.00
N ALA A 172 5.74 1.68 -1.36
CA ALA A 172 4.72 2.48 -2.06
C ALA A 172 5.32 3.65 -2.85
N HIS A 173 4.63 4.06 -3.90
CA HIS A 173 4.84 5.32 -4.63
C HIS A 173 6.25 5.53 -5.18
N LEU A 174 6.82 4.59 -5.89
CA LEU A 174 8.21 4.69 -6.35
C LEU A 174 8.53 6.07 -6.97
N GLY A 175 7.66 6.61 -7.80
CA GLY A 175 7.84 7.93 -8.42
C GLY A 175 7.25 9.10 -7.63
N GLY A 176 6.53 8.85 -6.54
CA GLY A 176 5.78 9.89 -5.80
C GLY A 176 6.49 10.46 -4.59
N GLY A 177 7.59 9.88 -4.17
CA GLY A 177 8.28 10.22 -2.93
C GLY A 177 9.45 11.18 -3.08
N GLY A 178 10.03 11.33 -4.27
CA GLY A 178 11.25 12.08 -4.51
C GLY A 178 12.21 11.30 -5.42
N ASP A 179 13.41 10.98 -4.95
CA ASP A 179 14.42 10.28 -5.75
C ASP A 179 14.11 8.79 -5.89
N TRP A 180 13.40 8.43 -6.97
CA TRP A 180 13.07 7.04 -7.26
C TRP A 180 14.30 6.19 -7.62
N LEU A 181 15.36 6.78 -8.16
CA LEU A 181 16.59 6.06 -8.50
C LEU A 181 17.31 5.60 -7.24
N HIS A 182 17.37 6.45 -6.20
CA HIS A 182 17.87 6.08 -4.88
C HIS A 182 17.09 4.89 -4.29
N SER A 183 15.77 4.93 -4.39
CA SER A 183 14.92 3.83 -3.93
C SER A 183 15.19 2.52 -4.68
N LEU A 184 15.36 2.56 -6.00
CA LEU A 184 15.68 1.38 -6.81
C LEU A 184 17.03 0.77 -6.45
N HIS A 185 18.05 1.60 -6.20
CA HIS A 185 19.35 1.10 -5.75
C HIS A 185 19.25 0.35 -4.42
N ALA A 186 18.43 0.84 -3.49
CA ALA A 186 18.25 0.20 -2.19
C ALA A 186 17.53 -1.17 -2.29
N VAL A 187 16.49 -1.28 -3.12
CA VAL A 187 15.65 -2.50 -3.20
C VAL A 187 16.17 -3.57 -4.14
N ARG A 188 17.16 -3.27 -4.98
CA ARG A 188 17.64 -4.17 -6.02
C ARG A 188 17.90 -5.58 -5.49
N ASP A 189 18.70 -5.70 -4.45
CA ASP A 189 19.20 -6.96 -3.88
C ASP A 189 18.40 -7.46 -2.67
N VAL A 190 17.18 -6.92 -2.45
CA VAL A 190 16.33 -7.29 -1.32
C VAL A 190 15.07 -7.99 -1.85
N PRO A 191 15.08 -9.34 -1.97
CA PRO A 191 14.09 -10.09 -2.74
C PRO A 191 12.69 -10.08 -2.14
N ASN A 192 12.53 -9.80 -0.86
CA ASN A 192 11.24 -9.73 -0.18
C ASN A 192 10.65 -8.31 -0.16
N VAL A 193 11.25 -7.34 -0.88
CA VAL A 193 10.68 -6.01 -1.12
C VAL A 193 10.16 -5.93 -2.55
N TYR A 194 8.87 -5.65 -2.67
CA TYR A 194 8.14 -5.40 -3.91
C TYR A 194 7.96 -3.90 -4.11
N VAL A 195 7.86 -3.47 -5.35
CA VAL A 195 7.72 -2.05 -5.69
C VAL A 195 6.32 -1.78 -6.21
N ASP A 196 5.63 -0.85 -5.58
CA ASP A 196 4.32 -0.37 -5.99
C ASP A 196 4.47 0.88 -6.88
N LEU A 197 3.88 0.81 -8.06
CA LEU A 197 3.92 1.88 -9.06
C LEU A 197 2.83 2.95 -8.88
N SER A 198 2.14 2.97 -7.74
CA SER A 198 1.11 3.98 -7.44
C SER A 198 1.69 5.40 -7.29
N GLY A 199 0.84 6.34 -6.92
CA GLY A 199 1.23 7.73 -6.69
C GLY A 199 1.35 8.58 -7.96
N SER A 200 1.65 9.87 -7.76
CA SER A 200 1.53 10.90 -8.80
C SER A 200 2.76 11.09 -9.69
N GLY A 201 3.92 10.52 -9.33
CA GLY A 201 5.15 10.66 -10.12
C GLY A 201 5.04 9.93 -11.49
N VAL A 202 5.41 10.61 -12.56
CA VAL A 202 5.41 10.08 -13.93
C VAL A 202 6.67 10.58 -14.64
N ASP A 203 7.83 10.03 -14.26
CA ASP A 203 9.11 10.43 -14.85
C ASP A 203 9.48 9.52 -16.01
N GLY A 204 10.05 10.11 -17.07
CA GLY A 204 10.61 9.34 -18.19
C GLY A 204 11.78 8.47 -17.73
N GLY A 205 11.81 7.22 -18.17
CA GLY A 205 12.84 6.26 -17.82
C GLY A 205 12.64 5.55 -16.45
N MET A 206 11.69 6.02 -15.61
CA MET A 206 11.46 5.42 -14.29
C MET A 206 11.00 3.96 -14.38
N LEU A 207 10.06 3.64 -15.27
CA LEU A 207 9.54 2.28 -15.39
C LEU A 207 10.56 1.33 -16.00
N GLU A 208 11.34 1.77 -16.95
CA GLU A 208 12.45 1.01 -17.54
C GLU A 208 13.53 0.72 -16.49
N ALA A 209 13.92 1.72 -15.70
CA ALA A 209 14.89 1.54 -14.62
C ALA A 209 14.34 0.61 -13.53
N CYS A 210 13.04 0.68 -13.23
CA CYS A 210 12.38 -0.20 -12.29
C CYS A 210 12.42 -1.67 -12.76
N LEU A 211 12.08 -1.92 -14.03
CA LEU A 211 12.18 -3.25 -14.64
C LEU A 211 13.61 -3.80 -14.60
N ALA A 212 14.59 -2.94 -14.91
CA ALA A 212 16.01 -3.33 -14.87
C ALA A 212 16.52 -3.63 -13.47
N ALA A 213 16.01 -2.92 -12.44
CA ALA A 213 16.49 -3.06 -11.07
C ALA A 213 15.85 -4.24 -10.32
N VAL A 214 14.53 -4.44 -10.45
CA VAL A 214 13.79 -5.40 -9.64
C VAL A 214 13.13 -6.53 -10.44
N GLY A 215 13.18 -6.46 -11.76
CA GLY A 215 12.49 -7.41 -12.63
C GLY A 215 10.97 -7.26 -12.60
N VAL A 216 10.29 -7.90 -13.55
CA VAL A 216 8.82 -7.84 -13.65
C VAL A 216 8.12 -8.53 -12.46
N GLU A 217 8.78 -9.52 -11.84
CA GLU A 217 8.22 -10.36 -10.78
C GLU A 217 7.99 -9.61 -9.46
N ARG A 218 8.71 -8.51 -9.24
CA ARG A 218 8.58 -7.71 -8.02
C ARG A 218 7.82 -6.39 -8.22
N LEU A 219 7.22 -6.20 -9.40
CA LEU A 219 6.38 -5.03 -9.68
C LEU A 219 4.92 -5.28 -9.32
N LEU A 220 4.32 -4.32 -8.65
CA LEU A 220 2.90 -4.26 -8.33
C LEU A 220 2.29 -3.00 -8.95
N TRP A 221 1.08 -3.13 -9.46
CA TRP A 221 0.34 -1.97 -9.94
C TRP A 221 -0.64 -1.48 -8.87
N GLY A 222 -0.70 -0.17 -8.69
CA GLY A 222 -1.61 0.50 -7.79
C GLY A 222 -1.92 1.91 -8.24
N CYS A 223 -2.95 2.53 -7.66
CA CYS A 223 -3.43 3.86 -8.01
C CYS A 223 -3.21 4.90 -6.92
N ASP A 224 -3.07 4.51 -5.66
CA ASP A 224 -3.15 5.42 -4.52
C ASP A 224 -4.46 6.22 -4.54
N LEU A 225 -4.39 7.54 -4.55
CA LEU A 225 -5.55 8.43 -4.65
C LEU A 225 -5.96 8.73 -6.11
N THR A 226 -5.08 8.50 -7.08
CA THR A 226 -5.22 8.96 -8.47
C THR A 226 -5.26 7.81 -9.47
N ILE A 227 -6.47 7.39 -9.87
CA ILE A 227 -6.65 6.30 -10.84
C ILE A 227 -6.05 6.64 -12.22
N ASP A 228 -6.14 7.89 -12.63
CA ASP A 228 -5.64 8.38 -13.92
C ASP A 228 -4.12 8.20 -14.08
N THR A 229 -3.32 8.56 -13.06
CA THR A 229 -1.87 8.35 -13.10
C THR A 229 -1.50 6.87 -13.06
N GLY A 230 -2.18 6.06 -12.25
CA GLY A 230 -2.03 4.61 -12.24
C GLY A 230 -2.36 4.00 -13.60
N TRP A 231 -3.45 4.45 -14.22
CA TRP A 231 -3.84 4.03 -15.57
C TRP A 231 -2.79 4.42 -16.62
N ALA A 232 -2.28 5.65 -16.60
CA ALA A 232 -1.24 6.10 -17.52
C ALA A 232 0.01 5.22 -17.43
N LYS A 233 0.48 4.91 -16.22
CA LYS A 233 1.61 4.00 -16.00
C LYS A 233 1.35 2.60 -16.53
N LEU A 234 0.15 2.05 -16.32
CA LEU A 234 -0.21 0.73 -16.83
C LEU A 234 -0.20 0.71 -18.38
N ARG A 235 -0.69 1.78 -19.01
CA ARG A 235 -0.67 1.91 -20.47
C ARG A 235 0.76 2.02 -21.01
N TYR A 236 1.62 2.73 -20.30
CA TYR A 236 3.03 2.82 -20.68
C TYR A 236 3.74 1.48 -20.50
N LEU A 237 3.52 0.77 -19.40
CA LEU A 237 4.04 -0.59 -19.19
C LEU A 237 3.65 -1.54 -20.31
N ALA A 238 2.44 -1.43 -20.83
CA ALA A 238 1.98 -2.26 -21.97
C ALA A 238 2.78 -2.03 -23.25
N THR A 239 3.58 -0.98 -23.36
CA THR A 239 4.50 -0.76 -24.48
C THR A 239 5.89 -1.36 -24.24
N LEU A 240 6.21 -1.69 -23.01
CA LEU A 240 7.52 -2.23 -22.59
C LEU A 240 7.49 -3.74 -22.36
N LEU A 241 6.34 -4.30 -22.05
CA LEU A 241 6.18 -5.68 -21.57
C LEU A 241 5.42 -6.54 -22.58
N SER A 242 5.77 -7.81 -22.64
CA SER A 242 4.93 -8.82 -23.28
C SER A 242 3.58 -8.98 -22.55
N ALA A 243 2.60 -9.60 -23.19
CA ALA A 243 1.29 -9.83 -22.58
C ALA A 243 1.37 -10.63 -21.27
N ASP A 244 2.24 -11.64 -21.20
CA ASP A 244 2.43 -12.46 -19.99
C ASP A 244 3.09 -11.70 -18.85
N GLU A 245 4.07 -10.85 -19.16
CA GLU A 245 4.72 -9.97 -18.18
C GLU A 245 3.75 -8.90 -17.67
N LEU A 246 2.96 -8.31 -18.56
CA LEU A 246 1.92 -7.37 -18.17
C LEU A 246 0.89 -8.02 -17.25
N HIS A 247 0.46 -9.26 -17.53
CA HIS A 247 -0.42 -10.02 -16.64
C HIS A 247 0.20 -10.28 -15.26
N ARG A 248 1.54 -10.43 -15.17
CA ARG A 248 2.22 -10.53 -13.86
C ARG A 248 2.00 -9.26 -13.03
N VAL A 249 2.27 -8.09 -13.61
CA VAL A 249 2.10 -6.80 -12.93
C VAL A 249 0.63 -6.51 -12.63
N GLN A 250 -0.28 -6.88 -13.52
CA GLN A 250 -1.70 -6.63 -13.34
C GLN A 250 -2.32 -7.42 -12.18
N TRP A 251 -1.87 -8.67 -11.93
CA TRP A 251 -2.48 -9.47 -10.89
C TRP A 251 -1.64 -10.65 -10.34
N LYS A 252 -0.80 -11.34 -11.15
CA LYS A 252 -0.12 -12.57 -10.71
C LYS A 252 0.84 -12.30 -9.55
N ASN A 253 1.56 -11.19 -9.58
CA ASN A 253 2.48 -10.81 -8.52
C ASN A 253 1.71 -10.50 -7.22
N ALA A 254 0.59 -9.78 -7.31
CA ALA A 254 -0.28 -9.56 -6.16
C ALA A 254 -0.79 -10.90 -5.60
N ALA A 255 -1.29 -11.79 -6.46
CA ALA A 255 -1.77 -13.11 -6.03
C ALA A 255 -0.68 -13.96 -5.35
N ALA A 256 0.60 -13.75 -5.69
CA ALA A 256 1.72 -14.49 -5.09
C ALA A 256 2.11 -13.98 -3.69
N ILE A 257 1.84 -12.71 -3.36
CA ILE A 257 2.28 -12.11 -2.10
C ILE A 257 1.18 -11.94 -1.05
N PHE A 258 -0.08 -11.88 -1.49
CA PHE A 258 -1.24 -11.83 -0.59
C PHE A 258 -1.68 -13.23 -0.17
N PRO A 259 -2.49 -13.38 0.90
CA PRO A 259 -3.03 -14.68 1.30
C PRO A 259 -3.74 -15.41 0.15
N ARG A 260 -3.62 -16.73 0.09
CA ARG A 260 -4.12 -17.55 -1.04
C ARG A 260 -5.57 -17.30 -1.45
N ASN A 261 -6.42 -16.96 -0.49
CA ASN A 261 -7.85 -16.72 -0.73
C ASN A 261 -8.20 -15.23 -0.85
N ALA A 262 -7.19 -14.36 -0.98
CA ALA A 262 -7.40 -12.92 -1.07
C ALA A 262 -8.17 -12.51 -2.34
N PHE A 263 -7.95 -13.24 -3.43
CA PHE A 263 -8.52 -12.93 -4.74
C PHE A 263 -9.27 -14.15 -5.31
N PRO A 264 -10.30 -13.92 -6.15
CA PRO A 264 -10.98 -15.03 -6.83
C PRO A 264 -10.02 -15.78 -7.75
N PRO A 265 -10.24 -17.08 -8.01
CA PRO A 265 -9.50 -17.80 -9.02
C PRO A 265 -9.70 -17.15 -10.40
N CYS A 266 -8.65 -17.12 -11.21
CA CYS A 266 -8.72 -16.70 -12.62
C CYS A 266 -9.18 -17.84 -13.53
#